data_06f71a9b7e6248efcbe53df84d7521e3
#
_entry.id   06f71a9b7e6248efcbe53df84d7521e3
#
_cell.length_a   1.000
_cell.length_b   1.000
_cell.length_c   1.000
_cell.angle_alpha   90.00
_cell.angle_beta   90.00
_cell.angle_gamma   90.00
#
_symmetry.space_group_name_H-M   'P 1'
#
loop_
_entity.id
_entity.type
_entity.pdbx_description
1 polymer ?
#
loop_
_entity_poly.entity_id
_entity_poly.type
_entity_poly.pdbx_seq_one_letter_code
_entity_poly.pdbx_strand_id
1 'polypeptide(L)'
;MSTTATKDTITTKDGVTIFYKDWGSGQPIVFSHGWPLSADDWDTQMMFFLLHGYRVIAHDRRGHGRSTQTNDGHDMDHYADDMAAVTAHLNLQDAIHVGHSTGGGEVVRYIARHGQTRVARAVLISSVPPLMVQTEANPGGLPKSVFDDLQAQLAANRSVFYRALPSGPFYGFNRPGVEPVEGSSRTGGGRA
;
A
#
# COMPACT_ATOMS: atom_id res chain seq x y z
N MET A 1 8.93 -4.70 35.67
CA MET A 1 7.77 -4.65 34.79
C MET A 1 8.25 -5.13 33.43
N SER A 2 7.83 -6.33 33.01
CA SER A 2 8.20 -6.89 31.71
C SER A 2 7.35 -6.18 30.65
N THR A 3 7.96 -5.29 29.89
CA THR A 3 7.35 -4.78 28.66
C THR A 3 7.40 -5.92 27.63
N THR A 4 6.32 -6.66 27.54
CA THR A 4 6.07 -7.49 26.36
C THR A 4 6.08 -6.55 25.16
N ALA A 5 7.16 -6.61 24.36
CA ALA A 5 7.16 -5.97 23.05
C ALA A 5 5.94 -6.49 22.30
N THR A 6 5.00 -5.63 22.00
CA THR A 6 3.92 -5.91 21.07
C THR A 6 4.58 -6.31 19.76
N LYS A 7 4.35 -7.53 19.31
CA LYS A 7 4.83 -7.95 17.98
C LYS A 7 4.10 -7.11 16.96
N ASP A 8 4.83 -6.22 16.28
CA ASP A 8 4.30 -5.41 15.17
C ASP A 8 4.05 -6.27 13.91
N THR A 9 3.62 -7.51 14.12
CA THR A 9 3.38 -8.49 13.07
C THR A 9 2.22 -9.42 13.41
N ILE A 10 1.49 -9.85 12.39
CA ILE A 10 0.53 -10.95 12.46
C ILE A 10 0.93 -12.03 11.46
N THR A 11 0.47 -13.25 11.68
CA THR A 11 0.56 -14.34 10.70
C THR A 11 -0.84 -14.62 10.16
N THR A 12 -0.98 -14.54 8.84
CA THR A 12 -2.22 -14.82 8.12
C THR A 12 -2.52 -16.33 8.07
N LYS A 13 -3.71 -16.71 7.59
CA LYS A 13 -4.13 -18.13 7.52
C LYS A 13 -3.25 -18.97 6.60
N ASP A 14 -2.68 -18.36 5.57
CA ASP A 14 -1.77 -18.97 4.61
C ASP A 14 -0.29 -18.91 5.03
N GLY A 15 -0.02 -18.49 6.27
CA GLY A 15 1.32 -18.50 6.88
C GLY A 15 2.19 -17.28 6.56
N VAL A 16 1.64 -16.27 5.88
CA VAL A 16 2.37 -15.04 5.57
C VAL A 16 2.41 -14.14 6.80
N THR A 17 3.58 -13.61 7.15
CA THR A 17 3.72 -12.63 8.22
C THR A 17 3.58 -11.24 7.65
N ILE A 18 2.62 -10.47 8.18
CA ILE A 18 2.35 -9.08 7.82
C ILE A 18 2.85 -8.18 8.95
N PHE A 19 3.76 -7.27 8.62
CA PHE A 19 4.21 -6.20 9.51
C PHE A 19 3.22 -5.05 9.49
N TYR A 20 2.99 -4.43 10.65
CA TYR A 20 2.19 -3.21 10.76
C TYR A 20 2.74 -2.25 11.81
N LYS A 21 2.41 -0.98 11.68
CA LYS A 21 2.56 0.08 12.69
C LYS A 21 1.18 0.36 13.28
N ASP A 22 1.09 0.60 14.58
CA ASP A 22 -0.16 0.93 15.28
C ASP A 22 0.16 1.93 16.39
N TRP A 23 -0.19 3.19 16.19
CA TRP A 23 0.16 4.27 17.09
C TRP A 23 -1.08 5.06 17.53
N GLY A 24 -1.09 5.45 18.81
CA GLY A 24 -2.11 6.29 19.40
C GLY A 24 -3.40 5.57 19.78
N SER A 25 -4.46 6.36 19.91
CA SER A 25 -5.80 5.91 20.29
C SER A 25 -6.85 6.81 19.63
N GLY A 26 -8.10 6.42 19.67
CA GLY A 26 -9.21 7.15 19.04
C GLY A 26 -9.72 6.46 17.77
N GLN A 27 -10.37 7.21 16.87
CA GLN A 27 -10.88 6.63 15.63
C GLN A 27 -9.75 6.13 14.76
N PRO A 28 -9.79 4.86 14.29
CA PRO A 28 -8.71 4.29 13.50
C PRO A 28 -8.65 4.88 12.09
N ILE A 29 -7.43 5.16 11.62
CA ILE A 29 -7.12 5.41 10.21
C ILE A 29 -6.15 4.32 9.77
N VAL A 30 -6.52 3.55 8.75
CA VAL A 30 -5.70 2.48 8.16
C VAL A 30 -5.16 2.95 6.83
N PHE A 31 -3.84 2.96 6.69
CA PHE A 31 -3.13 3.41 5.51
C PHE A 31 -2.59 2.24 4.70
N SER A 32 -2.94 2.19 3.42
CA SER A 32 -2.49 1.20 2.43
C SER A 32 -1.60 1.87 1.40
N HIS A 33 -0.33 1.43 1.34
CA HIS A 33 0.69 2.03 0.48
C HIS A 33 0.54 1.64 -0.99
N GLY A 34 1.13 2.45 -1.88
CA GLY A 34 1.28 2.15 -3.30
C GLY A 34 2.43 1.17 -3.57
N TRP A 35 2.53 0.69 -4.81
CA TRP A 35 3.70 -0.07 -5.27
C TRP A 35 4.79 0.91 -5.75
N PRO A 36 6.05 0.67 -5.47
CA PRO A 36 6.70 -0.35 -4.65
C PRO A 36 7.07 0.13 -3.23
N LEU A 37 6.17 0.83 -2.60
CA LEU A 37 6.35 1.52 -1.32
C LEU A 37 6.17 0.57 -0.11
N SER A 38 6.13 1.15 1.09
CA SER A 38 5.94 0.46 2.36
C SER A 38 5.10 1.31 3.33
N ALA A 39 4.83 0.81 4.53
CA ALA A 39 4.19 1.56 5.60
C ALA A 39 4.96 2.84 6.00
N ASP A 40 6.27 2.89 5.74
CA ASP A 40 7.11 4.04 6.11
C ASP A 40 6.79 5.30 5.29
N ASP A 41 6.22 5.13 4.11
CA ASP A 41 5.83 6.26 3.25
C ASP A 41 4.65 7.06 3.82
N TRP A 42 3.96 6.50 4.82
CA TRP A 42 2.87 7.14 5.53
C TRP A 42 3.28 7.84 6.83
N ASP A 43 4.55 7.77 7.25
CA ASP A 43 4.99 8.29 8.56
C ASP A 43 4.60 9.74 8.80
N THR A 44 4.76 10.60 7.80
CA THR A 44 4.39 12.03 7.91
C THR A 44 2.89 12.22 8.15
N GLN A 45 2.04 11.50 7.39
CA GLN A 45 0.59 11.57 7.53
C GLN A 45 0.15 10.92 8.85
N MET A 46 0.75 9.80 9.22
CA MET A 46 0.49 9.13 10.50
C MET A 46 0.80 10.06 11.67
N MET A 47 1.94 10.73 11.68
CA MET A 47 2.30 11.70 12.72
C MET A 47 1.33 12.88 12.78
N PHE A 48 0.89 13.40 11.62
CA PHE A 48 -0.11 14.46 11.58
C PHE A 48 -1.42 14.02 12.25
N PHE A 49 -1.98 12.89 11.85
CA PHE A 49 -3.25 12.42 12.42
C PHE A 49 -3.14 11.95 13.86
N LEU A 50 -1.99 11.37 14.25
CA LEU A 50 -1.68 11.03 15.64
C LEU A 50 -1.77 12.26 16.55
N LEU A 51 -1.20 13.38 16.15
CA LEU A 51 -1.25 14.65 16.87
C LEU A 51 -2.68 15.24 16.95
N HIS A 52 -3.58 14.81 16.06
CA HIS A 52 -4.99 15.20 16.07
C HIS A 52 -5.91 14.17 16.75
N GLY A 53 -5.34 13.23 17.52
CA GLY A 53 -6.11 12.31 18.37
C GLY A 53 -6.68 11.09 17.64
N TYR A 54 -6.16 10.72 16.49
CA TYR A 54 -6.51 9.48 15.80
C TYR A 54 -5.58 8.33 16.20
N ARG A 55 -6.07 7.11 16.14
CA ARG A 55 -5.26 5.90 16.08
C ARG A 55 -4.86 5.66 14.64
N VAL A 56 -3.57 5.53 14.35
CA VAL A 56 -3.06 5.43 12.99
C VAL A 56 -2.36 4.09 12.78
N ILE A 57 -2.77 3.39 11.74
CA ILE A 57 -2.29 2.06 11.39
C ILE A 57 -1.77 2.09 9.95
N ALA A 58 -0.61 1.51 9.71
CA ALA A 58 -0.12 1.24 8.36
C ALA A 58 0.54 -0.14 8.34
N HIS A 59 0.37 -0.90 7.27
CA HIS A 59 0.98 -2.22 7.12
C HIS A 59 1.87 -2.27 5.88
N ASP A 60 2.90 -3.12 5.95
CA ASP A 60 3.63 -3.52 4.76
C ASP A 60 2.85 -4.65 4.09
N ARG A 61 2.43 -4.46 2.84
CA ARG A 61 1.75 -5.51 2.06
C ARG A 61 2.67 -6.72 1.91
N ARG A 62 2.14 -7.94 1.78
CA ARG A 62 2.96 -9.12 1.43
C ARG A 62 3.87 -8.82 0.23
N GLY A 63 5.09 -9.32 0.26
CA GLY A 63 6.11 -9.02 -0.76
C GLY A 63 6.75 -7.64 -0.68
N HIS A 64 6.41 -6.81 0.34
CA HIS A 64 6.95 -5.47 0.51
C HIS A 64 7.52 -5.28 1.92
N GLY A 65 8.48 -4.36 2.05
CA GLY A 65 9.02 -3.92 3.34
C GLY A 65 9.46 -5.06 4.25
N ARG A 66 8.89 -5.09 5.46
CA ARG A 66 9.19 -6.07 6.52
C ARG A 66 8.26 -7.28 6.54
N SER A 67 7.23 -7.28 5.69
CA SER A 67 6.36 -8.45 5.51
C SER A 67 7.07 -9.57 4.76
N THR A 68 6.55 -10.79 4.89
CA THR A 68 7.11 -11.95 4.19
C THR A 68 7.19 -11.71 2.68
N GLN A 69 8.37 -11.96 2.11
CA GLN A 69 8.59 -11.97 0.68
C GLN A 69 8.08 -13.31 0.13
N THR A 70 6.89 -13.30 -0.49
CA THR A 70 6.25 -14.48 -1.05
C THR A 70 6.51 -14.61 -2.55
N ASN A 71 6.35 -15.82 -3.08
CA ASN A 71 6.40 -16.07 -4.51
C ASN A 71 5.03 -15.97 -5.18
N ASP A 72 3.96 -15.91 -4.40
CA ASP A 72 2.56 -15.93 -4.83
C ASP A 72 1.66 -15.01 -3.99
N GLY A 73 0.38 -14.97 -4.31
CA GLY A 73 -0.60 -14.13 -3.61
C GLY A 73 -0.45 -12.64 -3.89
N HIS A 74 0.17 -12.26 -5.01
CA HIS A 74 0.35 -10.86 -5.41
C HIS A 74 -0.84 -10.36 -6.22
N ASP A 75 -2.04 -10.51 -5.67
CA ASP A 75 -3.29 -10.05 -6.24
C ASP A 75 -4.15 -9.33 -5.20
N MET A 76 -5.18 -8.63 -5.67
CA MET A 76 -6.03 -7.81 -4.81
C MET A 76 -6.86 -8.63 -3.81
N ASP A 77 -7.11 -9.90 -4.06
CA ASP A 77 -7.84 -10.77 -3.14
C ASP A 77 -7.00 -11.08 -1.91
N HIS A 78 -5.75 -11.48 -2.11
CA HIS A 78 -4.82 -11.73 -1.02
C HIS A 78 -4.49 -10.46 -0.24
N TYR A 79 -4.29 -9.32 -0.92
CA TYR A 79 -4.05 -8.04 -0.25
C TYR A 79 -5.25 -7.62 0.62
N ALA A 80 -6.47 -7.80 0.13
CA ALA A 80 -7.68 -7.53 0.90
C ALA A 80 -7.83 -8.48 2.10
N ASP A 81 -7.47 -9.76 1.95
CA ASP A 81 -7.50 -10.74 3.03
C ASP A 81 -6.43 -10.43 4.10
N ASP A 82 -5.24 -9.96 3.72
CA ASP A 82 -4.21 -9.49 4.64
C ASP A 82 -4.68 -8.27 5.44
N MET A 83 -5.26 -7.26 4.77
CA MET A 83 -5.85 -6.10 5.43
C MET A 83 -6.96 -6.52 6.40
N ALA A 84 -7.81 -7.49 6.01
CA ALA A 84 -8.84 -8.02 6.89
C ALA A 84 -8.25 -8.71 8.12
N ALA A 85 -7.15 -9.44 7.97
CA ALA A 85 -6.45 -10.08 9.08
C ALA A 85 -5.88 -9.03 10.06
N VAL A 86 -5.23 -7.97 9.57
CA VAL A 86 -4.73 -6.85 10.40
C VAL A 86 -5.89 -6.16 11.13
N THR A 87 -6.95 -5.82 10.38
CA THR A 87 -8.14 -5.13 10.92
C THR A 87 -8.82 -5.95 12.02
N ALA A 88 -8.94 -7.25 11.81
CA ALA A 88 -9.52 -8.17 12.79
C ALA A 88 -8.62 -8.37 14.01
N HIS A 89 -7.30 -8.54 13.82
CA HIS A 89 -6.32 -8.71 14.90
C HIS A 89 -6.31 -7.51 15.85
N LEU A 90 -6.34 -6.29 15.30
CA LEU A 90 -6.36 -5.05 16.06
C LEU A 90 -7.75 -4.66 16.54
N ASN A 91 -8.77 -5.48 16.24
CA ASN A 91 -10.18 -5.24 16.52
C ASN A 91 -10.65 -3.82 16.12
N LEU A 92 -10.25 -3.37 14.94
CA LEU A 92 -10.62 -2.05 14.46
C LEU A 92 -12.12 -2.00 14.15
N GLN A 93 -12.76 -0.91 14.57
CA GLN A 93 -14.17 -0.59 14.30
C GLN A 93 -14.24 0.84 13.77
N ASP A 94 -15.21 1.12 12.91
CA ASP A 94 -15.43 2.45 12.33
C ASP A 94 -14.15 3.07 11.74
N ALA A 95 -13.32 2.25 11.10
CA ALA A 95 -12.04 2.67 10.58
C ALA A 95 -12.19 3.50 9.29
N ILE A 96 -11.35 4.51 9.15
CA ILE A 96 -11.16 5.24 7.91
C ILE A 96 -10.03 4.55 7.14
N HIS A 97 -10.33 3.99 5.98
CA HIS A 97 -9.34 3.35 5.13
C HIS A 97 -8.82 4.32 4.07
N VAL A 98 -7.52 4.56 4.04
CA VAL A 98 -6.84 5.46 3.09
C VAL A 98 -5.92 4.64 2.21
N GLY A 99 -6.17 4.64 0.89
CA GLY A 99 -5.36 3.90 -0.06
C GLY A 99 -4.76 4.79 -1.14
N HIS A 100 -3.45 4.67 -1.36
CA HIS A 100 -2.73 5.34 -2.42
C HIS A 100 -2.37 4.35 -3.53
N SER A 101 -2.62 4.72 -4.79
CA SER A 101 -2.26 3.90 -5.95
C SER A 101 -2.82 2.47 -5.84
N THR A 102 -1.97 1.44 -5.85
CA THR A 102 -2.38 0.03 -5.63
C THR A 102 -3.06 -0.18 -4.28
N GLY A 103 -2.70 0.59 -3.24
CA GLY A 103 -3.38 0.56 -1.95
C GLY A 103 -4.84 1.01 -2.03
N GLY A 104 -5.20 1.87 -2.99
CA GLY A 104 -6.60 2.22 -3.24
C GLY A 104 -7.39 1.05 -3.84
N GLY A 105 -6.77 0.28 -4.74
CA GLY A 105 -7.37 -0.98 -5.23
C GLY A 105 -7.58 -2.00 -4.13
N GLU A 106 -6.61 -2.13 -3.22
CA GLU A 106 -6.70 -2.97 -2.03
C GLU A 106 -7.87 -2.57 -1.11
N VAL A 107 -8.03 -1.27 -0.82
CA VAL A 107 -9.15 -0.75 -0.01
C VAL A 107 -10.50 -1.07 -0.66
N VAL A 108 -10.64 -0.81 -1.95
CA VAL A 108 -11.89 -1.11 -2.69
C VAL A 108 -12.18 -2.61 -2.65
N ARG A 109 -11.15 -3.44 -2.85
CA ARG A 109 -11.31 -4.90 -2.82
C ARG A 109 -11.64 -5.42 -1.43
N TYR A 110 -11.02 -4.86 -0.39
CA TYR A 110 -11.33 -5.17 1.01
C TYR A 110 -12.82 -4.92 1.32
N ILE A 111 -13.34 -3.75 0.95
CA ILE A 111 -14.75 -3.41 1.19
C ILE A 111 -15.68 -4.35 0.43
N ALA A 112 -15.37 -4.63 -0.83
CA ALA A 112 -16.17 -5.51 -1.66
C ALA A 112 -16.19 -6.97 -1.15
N ARG A 113 -15.07 -7.45 -0.59
CA ARG A 113 -14.88 -8.83 -0.19
C ARG A 113 -15.26 -9.11 1.27
N HIS A 114 -14.97 -8.18 2.17
CA HIS A 114 -15.17 -8.32 3.62
C HIS A 114 -16.31 -7.47 4.18
N GLY A 115 -16.94 -6.65 3.33
CA GLY A 115 -18.06 -5.81 3.72
C GLY A 115 -17.67 -4.54 4.44
N GLN A 116 -18.69 -3.79 4.87
CA GLN A 116 -18.55 -2.44 5.38
C GLN A 116 -18.62 -2.35 6.92
N THR A 117 -18.82 -3.46 7.61
CA THR A 117 -19.15 -3.45 9.06
C THR A 117 -18.08 -2.79 9.95
N ARG A 118 -16.82 -2.74 9.48
CA ARG A 118 -15.68 -2.12 10.19
C ARG A 118 -15.22 -0.81 9.57
N VAL A 119 -15.88 -0.34 8.50
CA VAL A 119 -15.44 0.78 7.67
C VAL A 119 -16.36 1.97 7.87
N ALA A 120 -15.83 3.08 8.39
CA ALA A 120 -16.54 4.35 8.46
C ALA A 120 -16.46 5.11 7.13
N ARG A 121 -15.27 5.14 6.53
CA ARG A 121 -15.00 5.88 5.27
C ARG A 121 -13.88 5.23 4.49
N ALA A 122 -13.87 5.47 3.17
CA ALA A 122 -12.76 5.17 2.29
C ALA A 122 -12.26 6.45 1.63
N VAL A 123 -10.94 6.64 1.60
CA VAL A 123 -10.26 7.75 0.92
C VAL A 123 -9.32 7.14 -0.12
N LEU A 124 -9.51 7.50 -1.37
CA LEU A 124 -8.77 6.96 -2.50
C LEU A 124 -7.92 8.07 -3.12
N ILE A 125 -6.59 7.89 -3.07
CA ILE A 125 -5.62 8.89 -3.55
C ILE A 125 -4.91 8.32 -4.78
N SER A 126 -5.10 8.94 -5.93
CA SER A 126 -4.50 8.51 -7.22
C SER A 126 -4.57 6.99 -7.39
N SER A 127 -5.73 6.42 -7.07
CA SER A 127 -5.92 4.99 -6.93
C SER A 127 -5.86 4.26 -8.26
N VAL A 128 -5.25 3.09 -8.21
CA VAL A 128 -5.32 2.11 -9.30
C VAL A 128 -6.67 1.40 -9.20
N PRO A 129 -7.47 1.40 -10.27
CA PRO A 129 -8.69 0.59 -10.31
C PRO A 129 -8.32 -0.91 -10.20
N PRO A 130 -9.23 -1.76 -9.72
CA PRO A 130 -8.95 -3.19 -9.52
C PRO A 130 -8.48 -3.93 -10.78
N LEU A 131 -8.79 -3.40 -11.96
CA LEU A 131 -8.39 -3.97 -13.25
C LEU A 131 -7.75 -2.88 -14.11
N MET A 132 -6.40 -2.94 -14.25
CA MET A 132 -5.65 -2.02 -15.10
C MET A 132 -5.43 -2.56 -16.51
N VAL A 133 -5.30 -3.88 -16.63
CA VAL A 133 -4.99 -4.55 -17.90
C VAL A 133 -6.19 -4.46 -18.83
N GLN A 134 -5.91 -4.18 -20.12
CA GLN A 134 -6.90 -4.22 -21.16
C GLN A 134 -7.43 -5.65 -21.36
N THR A 135 -8.73 -5.79 -21.24
CA THR A 135 -9.47 -7.04 -21.43
C THR A 135 -10.80 -6.72 -22.07
N GLU A 136 -11.59 -7.73 -22.42
CA GLU A 136 -12.96 -7.53 -22.90
C GLU A 136 -13.81 -6.78 -21.84
N ALA A 137 -13.62 -7.07 -20.56
CA ALA A 137 -14.31 -6.40 -19.45
C ALA A 137 -13.74 -4.99 -19.14
N ASN A 138 -12.55 -4.67 -19.64
CA ASN A 138 -11.88 -3.38 -19.47
C ASN A 138 -11.21 -2.93 -20.77
N PRO A 139 -12.00 -2.55 -21.79
CA PRO A 139 -11.45 -2.19 -23.11
C PRO A 139 -10.60 -0.91 -23.09
N GLY A 140 -10.79 -0.04 -22.10
CA GLY A 140 -9.99 1.18 -21.88
C GLY A 140 -8.71 0.95 -21.05
N GLY A 141 -8.40 -0.28 -20.68
CA GLY A 141 -7.21 -0.62 -19.91
C GLY A 141 -5.92 -0.51 -20.72
N LEU A 142 -4.78 -0.62 -20.03
CA LEU A 142 -3.46 -0.64 -20.66
C LEU A 142 -3.17 -2.03 -21.27
N PRO A 143 -2.53 -2.08 -22.45
CA PRO A 143 -2.07 -3.34 -23.02
C PRO A 143 -1.19 -4.13 -22.03
N LYS A 144 -1.35 -5.45 -22.03
CA LYS A 144 -0.54 -6.32 -21.17
C LYS A 144 0.97 -6.12 -21.35
N SER A 145 1.41 -5.83 -22.58
CA SER A 145 2.82 -5.57 -22.92
C SER A 145 3.44 -4.45 -22.06
N VAL A 146 2.68 -3.44 -21.67
CA VAL A 146 3.18 -2.36 -20.79
C VAL A 146 3.63 -2.93 -19.45
N PHE A 147 2.87 -3.87 -18.89
CA PHE A 147 3.20 -4.51 -17.61
C PHE A 147 4.34 -5.52 -17.77
N ASP A 148 4.38 -6.25 -18.88
CA ASP A 148 5.46 -7.19 -19.19
C ASP A 148 6.80 -6.45 -19.33
N ASP A 149 6.79 -5.27 -19.97
CA ASP A 149 7.98 -4.42 -20.10
C ASP A 149 8.47 -3.88 -18.75
N LEU A 150 7.55 -3.46 -17.87
CA LEU A 150 7.89 -3.02 -16.50
C LEU A 150 8.53 -4.16 -15.71
N GLN A 151 7.97 -5.37 -15.79
CA GLN A 151 8.53 -6.55 -15.14
C GLN A 151 9.90 -6.91 -15.68
N ALA A 152 10.09 -6.85 -17.00
CA ALA A 152 11.38 -7.12 -17.65
C ALA A 152 12.47 -6.12 -17.22
N GLN A 153 12.13 -4.82 -17.16
CA GLN A 153 13.06 -3.78 -16.69
C GLN A 153 13.43 -3.99 -15.21
N LEU A 154 12.46 -4.33 -14.36
CA LEU A 154 12.69 -4.63 -12.96
C LEU A 154 13.61 -5.84 -12.78
N ALA A 155 13.37 -6.91 -13.54
CA ALA A 155 14.17 -8.13 -13.51
C ALA A 155 15.60 -7.89 -14.03
N ALA A 156 15.76 -7.03 -15.04
CA ALA A 156 17.05 -6.71 -15.62
C ALA A 156 17.97 -5.96 -14.64
N ASN A 157 17.45 -4.93 -13.96
CA ASN A 157 18.19 -4.20 -12.93
C ASN A 157 17.26 -3.41 -12.02
N ARG A 158 16.96 -3.98 -10.85
CA ARG A 158 16.06 -3.41 -9.85
C ARG A 158 16.46 -2.00 -9.42
N SER A 159 17.72 -1.76 -9.14
CA SER A 159 18.20 -0.46 -8.64
C SER A 159 18.09 0.65 -9.69
N VAL A 160 18.42 0.34 -10.96
CA VAL A 160 18.26 1.27 -12.07
C VAL A 160 16.78 1.55 -12.32
N PHE A 161 15.95 0.52 -12.30
CA PHE A 161 14.51 0.65 -12.49
C PHE A 161 13.89 1.60 -11.46
N TYR A 162 14.11 1.35 -10.16
CA TYR A 162 13.55 2.20 -9.11
C TYR A 162 14.09 3.63 -9.12
N ARG A 163 15.33 3.82 -9.48
CA ARG A 163 15.90 5.16 -9.65
C ARG A 163 15.25 5.94 -10.80
N ALA A 164 14.84 5.25 -11.85
CA ALA A 164 14.20 5.85 -13.02
C ALA A 164 12.71 6.15 -12.81
N LEU A 165 12.02 5.42 -11.92
CA LEU A 165 10.57 5.56 -11.69
C LEU A 165 10.12 7.00 -11.40
N PRO A 166 10.80 7.78 -10.52
CA PRO A 166 10.38 9.15 -10.24
C PRO A 166 10.45 10.08 -11.45
N SER A 167 11.34 9.80 -12.40
CA SER A 167 11.48 10.57 -13.64
C SER A 167 10.41 10.21 -14.68
N GLY A 168 9.61 9.19 -14.42
CA GLY A 168 8.55 8.70 -15.30
C GLY A 168 7.16 9.23 -14.94
N PRO A 169 6.12 8.67 -15.56
CA PRO A 169 4.74 9.14 -15.40
C PRO A 169 4.13 8.85 -14.02
N PHE A 170 4.68 7.91 -13.24
CA PHE A 170 4.10 7.49 -11.96
C PHE A 170 4.04 8.60 -10.92
N TYR A 171 5.08 9.44 -10.85
CA TYR A 171 5.15 10.57 -9.92
C TYR A 171 4.79 11.90 -10.60
N GLY A 172 4.63 11.90 -11.92
CA GLY A 172 4.34 13.10 -12.69
C GLY A 172 5.52 14.07 -12.85
N PHE A 173 6.73 13.67 -12.46
CA PHE A 173 7.94 14.51 -12.57
C PHE A 173 8.42 14.69 -14.02
N ASN A 174 7.86 13.94 -14.94
CA ASN A 174 8.07 14.10 -16.38
C ASN A 174 7.19 15.19 -17.03
N ARG A 175 6.32 15.85 -16.26
CA ARG A 175 5.45 16.90 -16.79
C ARG A 175 6.20 18.23 -16.92
N PRO A 176 6.00 19.00 -18.00
CA PRO A 176 6.60 20.32 -18.13
C PRO A 176 6.25 21.23 -16.96
N GLY A 177 7.24 21.93 -16.41
CA GLY A 177 7.07 22.87 -15.29
C GLY A 177 6.99 22.22 -13.91
N VAL A 178 7.13 20.90 -13.81
CA VAL A 178 7.25 20.21 -12.52
C VAL A 178 8.72 20.16 -12.13
N GLU A 179 9.06 20.85 -11.05
CA GLU A 179 10.39 20.75 -10.43
C GLU A 179 10.30 19.88 -9.16
N PRO A 180 10.68 18.60 -9.23
CA PRO A 180 10.69 17.77 -8.03
C PRO A 180 11.76 18.27 -7.07
N VAL A 181 11.40 18.40 -5.79
CA VAL A 181 12.39 18.64 -4.73
C VAL A 181 13.39 17.47 -4.77
N GLU A 182 14.67 17.74 -4.80
CA GLU A 182 15.74 16.73 -4.96
C GLU A 182 15.59 15.55 -3.96
N GLY A 183 15.15 15.83 -2.73
CA GLY A 183 14.85 14.83 -1.72
C GLY A 183 13.71 13.88 -2.10
N SER A 184 12.67 14.38 -2.79
CA SER A 184 11.52 13.56 -3.20
C SER A 184 11.88 12.56 -4.30
N SER A 185 12.76 12.96 -5.24
CA SER A 185 13.22 12.05 -6.30
C SER A 185 14.16 10.96 -5.76
N ARG A 186 14.91 11.24 -4.68
CA ARG A 186 15.79 10.26 -4.03
C ARG A 186 15.01 9.28 -3.14
N THR A 187 13.99 9.72 -2.43
CA THR A 187 13.20 8.85 -1.52
C THR A 187 12.28 7.90 -2.29
N GLY A 188 11.67 8.35 -3.39
CA GLY A 188 10.85 7.48 -4.24
C GLY A 188 11.64 6.38 -4.95
N GLY A 189 12.94 6.59 -5.21
CA GLY A 189 13.82 5.59 -5.85
C GLY A 189 14.67 4.74 -4.89
N GLY A 190 14.72 5.06 -3.60
CA GLY A 190 15.68 4.47 -2.67
C GLY A 190 15.11 3.53 -1.61
N ARG A 191 13.79 3.40 -1.50
CA ARG A 191 13.13 2.57 -0.47
C ARG A 191 12.50 1.28 -0.98
N ALA A 192 12.73 0.91 -2.20
CA ALA A 192 12.19 -0.33 -2.77
C ALA A 192 13.22 -1.45 -2.82
#